data_8b2a30af1a4603a14420cfdf942f0f66
#
_entry.id   8b2a30af1a4603a14420cfdf942f0f66
#
_cell.length_a   1.000
_cell.length_b   1.000
_cell.length_c   1.000
_cell.angle_alpha   90.00
_cell.angle_beta   90.00
_cell.angle_gamma   90.00
#
_symmetry.space_group_name_H-M   'P 1'
#
loop_
_entity.id
_entity.type
_entity.pdbx_description
1 polymer ?
#
loop_
_entity_poly.entity_id
_entity_poly.type
_entity_poly.pdbx_seq_one_letter_code
_entity_poly.pdbx_strand_id
1 'polypeptide(L)'
;FAALGLDWTYIACPVAEGEAPQAVEAMRTLGIEGLSVTMPHKRSVASAVDDLSPTAAKLGAVNCVTRNGDRLVGENTDGIGFVDSLWSQLQMDPDGLTIVIVGAGGAARSIALATAEHGAKVGILNRTPESAQQLVEIVGTSSAVVQEEAIRDADLVVNATSLGMNEDDSLPFDLNFLSKGQSVIDLIYEPEKTALLTEAE
;
A
#
# COMPACT_ATOMS: atom_id res chain seq x y z
N PHE A 1 -8.81 4.83 -21.20
CA PHE A 1 -9.06 3.88 -22.30
C PHE A 1 -9.01 4.59 -23.66
N ALA A 2 -9.62 5.76 -23.82
CA ALA A 2 -9.62 6.49 -25.07
C ALA A 2 -8.20 6.76 -25.62
N ALA A 3 -7.23 7.14 -24.77
CA ALA A 3 -5.84 7.37 -25.17
C ALA A 3 -5.15 6.11 -25.74
N LEU A 4 -5.64 4.93 -25.39
CA LEU A 4 -5.14 3.64 -25.89
C LEU A 4 -6.01 3.05 -27.00
N GLY A 5 -7.05 3.77 -27.47
CA GLY A 5 -7.99 3.30 -28.48
C GLY A 5 -8.86 2.12 -28.03
N LEU A 6 -9.04 1.94 -26.73
CA LEU A 6 -9.85 0.88 -26.15
C LEU A 6 -11.30 1.36 -26.01
N ASP A 7 -12.24 0.56 -26.53
CA ASP A 7 -13.70 0.77 -26.35
C ASP A 7 -14.14 0.15 -25.01
N TRP A 8 -13.61 0.69 -23.93
CA TRP A 8 -13.87 0.23 -22.58
C TRP A 8 -14.45 1.35 -21.72
N THR A 9 -15.23 0.96 -20.72
CA THR A 9 -15.82 1.87 -19.74
C THR A 9 -15.31 1.51 -18.34
N TYR A 10 -14.99 2.52 -17.55
CA TYR A 10 -14.67 2.39 -16.12
C TYR A 10 -15.79 3.03 -15.30
N ILE A 11 -16.31 2.29 -14.34
CA ILE A 11 -17.36 2.76 -13.43
C ILE A 11 -16.98 2.45 -11.97
N ALA A 12 -17.42 3.30 -11.04
CA ALA A 12 -17.31 3.04 -9.62
C ALA A 12 -18.54 2.26 -9.14
N CYS A 13 -18.30 1.14 -8.46
CA CYS A 13 -19.37 0.31 -7.89
C CYS A 13 -19.21 0.29 -6.36
N PRO A 14 -20.09 0.95 -5.60
CA PRO A 14 -20.09 0.80 -4.15
C PRO A 14 -20.55 -0.62 -3.80
N VAL A 15 -19.73 -1.32 -3.00
CA VAL A 15 -20.00 -2.67 -2.52
C VAL A 15 -20.09 -2.62 -1.00
N ALA A 16 -21.13 -3.19 -0.41
CA ALA A 16 -21.29 -3.25 1.04
C ALA A 16 -20.25 -4.20 1.65
N GLU A 17 -19.88 -3.93 2.91
CA GLU A 17 -18.97 -4.79 3.64
C GLU A 17 -19.55 -6.23 3.74
N GLY A 18 -18.75 -7.22 3.43
CA GLY A 18 -19.15 -8.63 3.36
C GLY A 18 -19.62 -9.10 1.98
N GLU A 19 -19.95 -8.19 1.04
CA GLU A 19 -20.50 -8.53 -0.28
C GLU A 19 -19.43 -8.66 -1.39
N ALA A 20 -18.16 -8.54 -1.06
CA ALA A 20 -17.08 -8.61 -2.03
C ALA A 20 -17.02 -9.95 -2.81
N PRO A 21 -17.28 -11.12 -2.21
CA PRO A 21 -17.32 -12.37 -2.97
C PRO A 21 -18.40 -12.39 -4.06
N GLN A 22 -19.59 -11.83 -3.78
CA GLN A 22 -20.68 -11.71 -4.75
C GLN A 22 -20.32 -10.73 -5.87
N ALA A 23 -19.62 -9.64 -5.55
CA ALA A 23 -19.14 -8.68 -6.54
C ALA A 23 -18.10 -9.32 -7.48
N VAL A 24 -17.20 -10.15 -6.96
CA VAL A 24 -16.22 -10.93 -7.76
C VAL A 24 -16.94 -11.93 -8.66
N GLU A 25 -17.92 -12.66 -8.15
CA GLU A 25 -18.69 -13.60 -8.98
C GLU A 25 -19.51 -12.90 -10.07
N ALA A 26 -20.00 -11.69 -9.79
CA ALA A 26 -20.72 -10.87 -10.77
C ALA A 26 -19.85 -10.52 -12.00
N MET A 27 -18.51 -10.46 -11.87
CA MET A 27 -17.62 -10.26 -13.01
C MET A 27 -17.87 -11.30 -14.11
N ARG A 28 -18.06 -12.56 -13.74
CA ARG A 28 -18.29 -13.66 -14.69
C ARG A 28 -19.60 -13.46 -15.45
N THR A 29 -20.66 -13.15 -14.70
CA THR A 29 -22.02 -13.03 -15.25
C THR A 29 -22.18 -11.78 -16.11
N LEU A 30 -21.56 -10.66 -15.70
CA LEU A 30 -21.69 -9.37 -16.36
C LEU A 30 -20.61 -9.13 -17.44
N GLY A 31 -19.65 -10.04 -17.60
CA GLY A 31 -18.55 -9.88 -18.56
C GLY A 31 -17.60 -8.72 -18.17
N ILE A 32 -17.39 -8.51 -16.87
CA ILE A 32 -16.45 -7.48 -16.38
C ILE A 32 -15.04 -8.03 -16.51
N GLU A 33 -14.17 -7.30 -17.21
CA GLU A 33 -12.79 -7.72 -17.49
C GLU A 33 -11.81 -7.47 -16.34
N GLY A 34 -12.09 -6.48 -15.48
CA GLY A 34 -11.23 -6.20 -14.34
C GLY A 34 -11.90 -5.40 -13.24
N LEU A 35 -11.37 -5.48 -12.02
CA LEU A 35 -11.76 -4.65 -10.88
C LEU A 35 -10.53 -4.02 -10.25
N SER A 36 -10.61 -2.72 -9.94
CA SER A 36 -9.78 -2.10 -8.92
C SER A 36 -10.49 -2.21 -7.58
N VAL A 37 -9.80 -2.77 -6.58
CA VAL A 37 -10.35 -3.06 -5.26
C VAL A 37 -9.70 -2.17 -4.20
N THR A 38 -10.53 -1.49 -3.42
CA THR A 38 -10.07 -0.66 -2.30
C THR A 38 -10.63 -1.16 -0.97
N MET A 39 -10.44 -0.37 0.09
CA MET A 39 -10.95 -0.67 1.43
C MET A 39 -12.49 -0.78 1.44
N PRO A 40 -13.04 -1.69 2.27
CA PRO A 40 -12.37 -2.67 3.15
C PRO A 40 -12.14 -4.05 2.49
N HIS A 41 -12.28 -4.18 1.18
CA HIS A 41 -12.55 -5.43 0.48
C HIS A 41 -11.32 -6.25 0.07
N LYS A 42 -10.09 -5.69 0.12
CA LYS A 42 -8.87 -6.33 -0.43
C LYS A 42 -8.62 -7.76 0.08
N ARG A 43 -8.93 -8.05 1.35
CA ARG A 43 -8.78 -9.38 1.95
C ARG A 43 -9.86 -10.36 1.51
N SER A 44 -11.11 -9.94 1.52
CA SER A 44 -12.23 -10.79 1.12
C SER A 44 -12.19 -11.14 -0.37
N VAL A 45 -11.73 -10.21 -1.21
CA VAL A 45 -11.49 -10.47 -2.64
C VAL A 45 -10.40 -11.50 -2.84
N ALA A 46 -9.30 -11.46 -2.06
CA ALA A 46 -8.25 -12.47 -2.15
C ALA A 46 -8.75 -13.90 -1.90
N SER A 47 -9.82 -14.06 -1.11
CA SER A 47 -10.45 -15.36 -0.85
C SER A 47 -11.52 -15.75 -1.88
N ALA A 48 -11.88 -14.84 -2.80
CA ALA A 48 -12.98 -15.02 -3.75
C ALA A 48 -12.53 -15.22 -5.20
N VAL A 49 -11.27 -14.91 -5.51
CA VAL A 49 -10.67 -15.15 -6.84
C VAL A 49 -10.19 -16.60 -6.99
N ASP A 50 -9.97 -17.04 -8.23
CA ASP A 50 -9.52 -18.40 -8.51
C ASP A 50 -8.02 -18.59 -8.30
N ASP A 51 -7.24 -17.57 -8.66
CA ASP A 51 -5.79 -17.57 -8.57
C ASP A 51 -5.29 -16.28 -7.93
N LEU A 52 -4.16 -16.38 -7.23
CA LEU A 52 -3.46 -15.23 -6.68
C LEU A 52 -2.06 -15.14 -7.28
N SER A 53 -1.63 -13.92 -7.61
CA SER A 53 -0.21 -13.68 -7.86
C SER A 53 0.61 -14.01 -6.60
N PRO A 54 1.92 -14.32 -6.73
CA PRO A 54 2.77 -14.59 -5.57
C PRO A 54 2.73 -13.47 -4.51
N THR A 55 2.73 -12.22 -4.94
CA THR A 55 2.64 -11.04 -4.07
C THR A 55 1.28 -10.97 -3.36
N ALA A 56 0.17 -11.14 -4.08
CA ALA A 56 -1.17 -11.13 -3.50
C ALA A 56 -1.36 -12.28 -2.49
N ALA A 57 -0.82 -13.47 -2.79
CA ALA A 57 -0.85 -14.62 -1.89
C ALA A 57 -0.06 -14.35 -0.59
N LYS A 58 1.15 -13.77 -0.71
CA LYS A 58 2.00 -13.42 0.43
C LYS A 58 1.37 -12.36 1.32
N LEU A 59 0.72 -11.35 0.72
CA LEU A 59 0.03 -10.27 1.43
C LEU A 59 -1.36 -10.67 1.97
N GLY A 60 -1.98 -11.71 1.41
CA GLY A 60 -3.36 -12.06 1.68
C GLY A 60 -4.34 -10.95 1.28
N ALA A 61 -4.01 -10.16 0.25
CA ALA A 61 -4.79 -8.99 -0.15
C ALA A 61 -4.67 -8.73 -1.66
N VAL A 62 -5.79 -8.43 -2.29
CA VAL A 62 -5.92 -8.14 -3.71
C VAL A 62 -6.44 -6.72 -3.90
N ASN A 63 -5.77 -5.91 -4.73
CA ASN A 63 -6.26 -4.60 -5.16
C ASN A 63 -6.64 -4.55 -6.64
N CYS A 64 -6.27 -5.56 -7.40
CA CYS A 64 -6.57 -5.67 -8.83
C CYS A 64 -7.04 -7.10 -9.13
N VAL A 65 -8.18 -7.24 -9.81
CA VAL A 65 -8.65 -8.52 -10.33
C VAL A 65 -8.71 -8.41 -11.84
N THR A 66 -8.12 -9.37 -12.53
CA THR A 66 -8.15 -9.48 -13.98
C THR A 66 -8.79 -10.80 -14.40
N ARG A 67 -9.43 -10.78 -15.56
CA ARG A 67 -10.01 -11.98 -16.16
C ARG A 67 -9.01 -12.62 -17.13
N ASN A 68 -8.75 -13.92 -16.92
CA ASN A 68 -7.93 -14.73 -17.83
C ASN A 68 -8.76 -15.95 -18.29
N GLY A 69 -9.45 -15.80 -19.40
CA GLY A 69 -10.45 -16.76 -19.87
C GLY A 69 -11.60 -16.85 -18.87
N ASP A 70 -11.81 -18.05 -18.30
CA ASP A 70 -12.87 -18.28 -17.30
C ASP A 70 -12.37 -18.08 -15.86
N ARG A 71 -11.09 -17.81 -15.65
CA ARG A 71 -10.48 -17.64 -14.32
C ARG A 71 -10.32 -16.16 -13.98
N LEU A 72 -10.51 -15.86 -12.70
CA LEU A 72 -10.26 -14.54 -12.11
C LEU A 72 -8.95 -14.60 -11.34
N VAL A 73 -8.02 -13.73 -11.71
CA VAL A 73 -6.69 -13.65 -11.10
C VAL A 73 -6.60 -12.40 -10.25
N GLY A 74 -6.26 -12.58 -8.98
CA GLY A 74 -6.08 -11.49 -8.03
C GLY A 74 -4.60 -11.09 -7.91
N GLU A 75 -4.35 -9.80 -8.02
CA GLU A 75 -3.02 -9.20 -7.90
C GLU A 75 -2.99 -8.12 -6.83
N ASN A 76 -1.78 -7.81 -6.34
CA ASN A 76 -1.56 -6.62 -5.52
C ASN A 76 -0.47 -5.77 -6.17
N THR A 77 -0.88 -4.62 -6.69
CA THR A 77 -0.03 -3.68 -7.42
C THR A 77 0.31 -2.43 -6.61
N ASP A 78 -0.17 -2.31 -5.36
CA ASP A 78 0.08 -1.13 -4.52
C ASP A 78 1.58 -0.93 -4.27
N GLY A 79 2.29 -2.01 -3.94
CA GLY A 79 3.71 -1.95 -3.60
C GLY A 79 4.59 -1.61 -4.80
N ILE A 80 4.39 -2.26 -5.94
CA ILE A 80 5.17 -1.95 -7.14
C ILE A 80 4.85 -0.55 -7.65
N GLY A 81 3.58 -0.12 -7.59
CA GLY A 81 3.20 1.25 -7.93
C GLY A 81 3.89 2.29 -7.06
N PHE A 82 4.10 2.00 -5.77
CA PHE A 82 4.89 2.86 -4.89
C PHE A 82 6.36 2.91 -5.31
N VAL A 83 6.99 1.77 -5.58
CA VAL A 83 8.38 1.71 -6.07
C VAL A 83 8.53 2.48 -7.38
N ASP A 84 7.62 2.28 -8.34
CA ASP A 84 7.60 3.03 -9.60
C ASP A 84 7.47 4.55 -9.37
N SER A 85 6.71 4.97 -8.33
CA SER A 85 6.59 6.38 -7.97
C SER A 85 7.89 6.95 -7.40
N LEU A 86 8.64 6.19 -6.60
CA LEU A 86 9.97 6.60 -6.12
C LEU A 86 10.92 6.88 -7.28
N TRP A 87 10.95 5.98 -8.27
CA TRP A 87 11.76 6.15 -9.47
C TRP A 87 11.32 7.35 -10.31
N SER A 88 10.03 7.43 -10.63
CA SER A 88 9.52 8.41 -11.59
C SER A 88 9.42 9.83 -11.04
N GLN A 89 9.08 9.98 -9.75
CA GLN A 89 8.84 11.28 -9.12
C GLN A 89 10.07 11.80 -8.38
N LEU A 90 10.78 10.94 -7.68
CA LEU A 90 11.90 11.32 -6.81
C LEU A 90 13.25 10.90 -7.36
N GLN A 91 13.30 10.11 -8.44
CA GLN A 91 14.53 9.50 -8.98
C GLN A 91 15.29 8.71 -7.89
N MET A 92 14.54 8.09 -6.99
CA MET A 92 15.04 7.39 -5.82
C MET A 92 14.96 5.88 -6.04
N ASP A 93 16.12 5.20 -5.95
CA ASP A 93 16.22 3.75 -5.97
C ASP A 93 16.07 3.22 -4.54
N PRO A 94 15.14 2.30 -4.26
CA PRO A 94 15.04 1.69 -2.93
C PRO A 94 16.28 0.90 -2.51
N ASP A 95 17.12 0.43 -3.44
CA ASP A 95 18.27 -0.42 -3.12
C ASP A 95 19.25 0.28 -2.17
N GLY A 96 19.50 -0.37 -1.03
CA GLY A 96 20.39 0.12 0.03
C GLY A 96 19.78 1.17 0.95
N LEU A 97 18.59 1.73 0.65
CA LEU A 97 17.96 2.72 1.52
C LEU A 97 17.46 2.11 2.83
N THR A 98 17.48 2.95 3.87
CA THR A 98 16.76 2.70 5.12
C THR A 98 15.42 3.43 5.07
N ILE A 99 14.33 2.67 5.04
CA ILE A 99 12.95 3.20 4.93
C ILE A 99 12.21 2.88 6.22
N VAL A 100 11.66 3.91 6.89
CA VAL A 100 10.75 3.73 8.03
C VAL A 100 9.32 3.92 7.55
N ILE A 101 8.50 2.87 7.71
CA ILE A 101 7.08 2.87 7.38
C ILE A 101 6.28 2.98 8.66
N VAL A 102 5.50 4.05 8.78
CA VAL A 102 4.58 4.29 9.89
C VAL A 102 3.24 3.71 9.55
N GLY A 103 2.84 2.66 10.28
CA GLY A 103 1.62 1.87 10.04
C GLY A 103 1.92 0.41 9.67
N ALA A 104 0.92 -0.45 9.86
CA ALA A 104 0.97 -1.87 9.52
C ALA A 104 -0.32 -2.35 8.82
N GLY A 105 -1.05 -1.42 8.20
CA GLY A 105 -2.25 -1.68 7.41
C GLY A 105 -1.97 -2.27 6.03
N GLY A 106 -3.00 -2.35 5.18
CA GLY A 106 -2.89 -2.95 3.85
C GLY A 106 -1.87 -2.26 2.95
N ALA A 107 -1.86 -0.91 2.91
CA ALA A 107 -0.89 -0.15 2.13
C ALA A 107 0.54 -0.34 2.66
N ALA A 108 0.73 -0.23 4.01
CA ALA A 108 2.01 -0.45 4.63
C ALA A 108 2.60 -1.83 4.29
N ARG A 109 1.76 -2.88 4.29
CA ARG A 109 2.18 -4.25 3.96
C ARG A 109 2.69 -4.36 2.53
N SER A 110 1.96 -3.78 1.58
CA SER A 110 2.32 -3.81 0.16
C SER A 110 3.62 -3.05 -0.11
N ILE A 111 3.77 -1.86 0.49
CA ILE A 111 4.97 -1.01 0.33
C ILE A 111 6.18 -1.65 1.01
N ALA A 112 6.03 -2.14 2.25
CA ALA A 112 7.12 -2.77 2.98
C ALA A 112 7.67 -3.98 2.23
N LEU A 113 6.79 -4.83 1.70
CA LEU A 113 7.20 -5.99 0.92
C LEU A 113 7.93 -5.58 -0.35
N ALA A 114 7.35 -4.67 -1.14
CA ALA A 114 7.93 -4.28 -2.41
C ALA A 114 9.28 -3.56 -2.26
N THR A 115 9.39 -2.62 -1.30
CA THR A 115 10.67 -1.92 -1.06
C THR A 115 11.76 -2.85 -0.54
N ALA A 116 11.42 -3.81 0.33
CA ALA A 116 12.36 -4.83 0.79
C ALA A 116 12.82 -5.77 -0.34
N GLU A 117 11.91 -6.17 -1.23
CA GLU A 117 12.23 -6.97 -2.42
C GLU A 117 13.13 -6.22 -3.41
N HIS A 118 13.13 -4.87 -3.37
CA HIS A 118 14.03 -3.99 -4.13
C HIS A 118 15.27 -3.55 -3.33
N GLY A 119 15.64 -4.26 -2.27
CA GLY A 119 16.90 -4.07 -1.57
C GLY A 119 16.91 -3.07 -0.40
N ALA A 120 15.76 -2.47 -0.06
CA ALA A 120 15.67 -1.58 1.10
C ALA A 120 15.74 -2.33 2.44
N LYS A 121 16.25 -1.64 3.46
CA LYS A 121 16.10 -2.01 4.88
C LYS A 121 14.86 -1.32 5.42
N VAL A 122 13.88 -2.11 5.90
CA VAL A 122 12.55 -1.58 6.25
C VAL A 122 12.33 -1.62 7.76
N GLY A 123 12.19 -0.46 8.37
CA GLY A 123 11.71 -0.30 9.75
C GLY A 123 10.18 -0.17 9.77
N ILE A 124 9.51 -0.96 10.60
CA ILE A 124 8.06 -0.88 10.78
C ILE A 124 7.76 -0.24 12.13
N LEU A 125 7.21 0.96 12.10
CA LEU A 125 6.74 1.70 13.26
C LEU A 125 5.21 1.62 13.31
N ASN A 126 4.65 1.04 14.37
CA ASN A 126 3.20 0.93 14.49
C ASN A 126 2.76 0.98 15.95
N ARG A 127 1.65 1.65 16.23
CA ARG A 127 1.05 1.77 17.57
C ARG A 127 0.79 0.40 18.23
N THR A 128 0.42 -0.61 17.42
CA THR A 128 0.17 -1.99 17.87
C THR A 128 1.37 -2.85 17.50
N PRO A 129 2.25 -3.24 18.44
CA PRO A 129 3.48 -3.98 18.16
C PRO A 129 3.25 -5.32 17.48
N GLU A 130 2.16 -6.02 17.83
CA GLU A 130 1.81 -7.31 17.25
C GLU A 130 1.54 -7.20 15.75
N SER A 131 0.89 -6.10 15.30
CA SER A 131 0.64 -5.85 13.87
C SER A 131 1.95 -5.55 13.12
N ALA A 132 2.88 -4.83 13.75
CA ALA A 132 4.21 -4.59 13.19
C ALA A 132 5.00 -5.90 13.06
N GLN A 133 4.96 -6.74 14.10
CA GLN A 133 5.63 -8.04 14.09
C GLN A 133 5.09 -8.96 12.99
N GLN A 134 3.76 -9.03 12.82
CA GLN A 134 3.15 -9.79 11.72
C GLN A 134 3.61 -9.28 10.35
N LEU A 135 3.80 -7.96 10.20
CA LEU A 135 4.30 -7.41 8.96
C LEU A 135 5.76 -7.78 8.73
N VAL A 136 6.60 -7.72 9.74
CA VAL A 136 8.01 -8.18 9.67
C VAL A 136 8.08 -9.66 9.26
N GLU A 137 7.20 -10.52 9.76
CA GLU A 137 7.14 -11.93 9.37
C GLU A 137 6.80 -12.12 7.87
N ILE A 138 5.92 -11.26 7.32
CA ILE A 138 5.58 -11.27 5.90
C ILE A 138 6.75 -10.81 5.04
N VAL A 139 7.42 -9.72 5.43
CA VAL A 139 8.52 -9.11 4.68
C VAL A 139 9.79 -9.95 4.77
N GLY A 140 10.13 -10.42 5.97
CA GLY A 140 11.31 -11.25 6.22
C GLY A 140 12.51 -10.46 6.74
N THR A 141 13.71 -10.98 6.48
CA THR A 141 14.97 -10.55 7.11
C THR A 141 15.42 -9.12 6.80
N SER A 142 14.88 -8.51 5.76
CA SER A 142 15.16 -7.10 5.40
C SER A 142 14.33 -6.10 6.22
N SER A 143 13.54 -6.58 7.19
CA SER A 143 12.69 -5.72 8.00
C SER A 143 12.82 -5.97 9.50
N ALA A 144 12.47 -4.96 10.29
CA ALA A 144 12.42 -5.03 11.75
C ALA A 144 11.33 -4.11 12.31
N VAL A 145 10.77 -4.48 13.48
CA VAL A 145 9.96 -3.54 14.27
C VAL A 145 10.90 -2.49 14.88
N VAL A 146 10.55 -1.22 14.73
CA VAL A 146 11.35 -0.10 15.22
C VAL A 146 10.53 0.82 16.12
N GLN A 147 11.23 1.67 16.87
CA GLN A 147 10.66 2.79 17.62
C GLN A 147 10.89 4.11 16.86
N GLU A 148 10.28 5.20 17.32
CA GLU A 148 10.33 6.50 16.62
C GLU A 148 11.77 7.04 16.43
N GLU A 149 12.70 6.70 17.34
CA GLU A 149 14.10 7.10 17.23
C GLU A 149 14.78 6.63 15.94
N ALA A 150 14.30 5.51 15.35
CA ALA A 150 14.83 4.99 14.09
C ALA A 150 14.57 5.93 12.89
N ILE A 151 13.61 6.85 13.02
CA ILE A 151 13.34 7.88 12.01
C ILE A 151 14.59 8.74 11.77
N ARG A 152 15.44 8.98 12.79
CA ARG A 152 16.64 9.81 12.67
C ARG A 152 17.63 9.32 11.62
N ASP A 153 17.70 8.01 11.44
CA ASP A 153 18.66 7.33 10.56
C ASP A 153 18.02 6.84 9.25
N ALA A 154 16.74 7.19 9.01
CA ALA A 154 16.05 6.83 7.79
C ALA A 154 16.40 7.75 6.62
N ASP A 155 16.52 7.22 5.42
CA ASP A 155 16.61 8.00 4.19
C ASP A 155 15.21 8.47 3.74
N LEU A 156 14.21 7.61 4.00
CA LEU A 156 12.82 7.85 3.65
C LEU A 156 11.89 7.46 4.80
N VAL A 157 10.94 8.32 5.12
CA VAL A 157 9.84 8.06 6.07
C VAL A 157 8.52 8.06 5.32
N VAL A 158 7.71 7.02 5.49
CA VAL A 158 6.43 6.86 4.79
C VAL A 158 5.30 6.80 5.80
N ASN A 159 4.37 7.75 5.78
CA ASN A 159 3.11 7.64 6.50
C ASN A 159 2.16 6.75 5.72
N ALA A 160 1.91 5.56 6.24
CA ALA A 160 0.94 4.60 5.72
C ALA A 160 -0.23 4.35 6.69
N THR A 161 -0.47 5.31 7.59
CA THR A 161 -1.64 5.35 8.49
C THR A 161 -2.77 6.19 7.89
N SER A 162 -3.89 6.28 8.58
CA SER A 162 -4.98 7.21 8.25
C SER A 162 -4.84 8.56 8.97
N LEU A 163 -3.82 8.74 9.80
CA LEU A 163 -3.61 9.99 10.54
C LEU A 163 -3.19 11.12 9.59
N GLY A 164 -4.02 12.13 9.53
CA GLY A 164 -3.91 13.26 8.60
C GLY A 164 -5.02 13.32 7.54
N MET A 165 -5.96 12.34 7.53
CA MET A 165 -7.17 12.42 6.69
C MET A 165 -8.18 13.44 7.22
N ASN A 166 -8.20 13.69 8.54
CA ASN A 166 -9.07 14.66 9.17
C ASN A 166 -8.23 15.79 9.76
N GLU A 167 -8.81 17.01 9.81
CA GLU A 167 -8.14 18.20 10.34
C GLU A 167 -7.70 18.06 11.81
N ASP A 168 -8.45 17.29 12.61
CA ASP A 168 -8.20 17.06 14.04
C ASP A 168 -7.27 15.87 14.33
N ASP A 169 -6.78 15.19 13.30
CA ASP A 169 -5.87 14.04 13.49
C ASP A 169 -4.52 14.51 14.07
N SER A 170 -3.99 13.73 15.01
CA SER A 170 -2.60 13.93 15.47
C SER A 170 -1.60 13.57 14.37
N LEU A 171 -0.38 14.10 14.46
CA LEU A 171 0.72 13.66 13.62
C LEU A 171 1.01 12.16 13.83
N PRO A 172 1.43 11.45 12.78
CA PRO A 172 1.67 10.00 12.86
C PRO A 172 2.91 9.63 13.69
N PHE A 173 3.81 10.58 13.92
CA PHE A 173 5.03 10.47 14.75
C PHE A 173 5.53 11.86 15.18
N ASP A 174 6.46 11.91 16.13
CA ASP A 174 7.09 13.16 16.60
C ASP A 174 8.11 13.67 15.55
N LEU A 175 7.86 14.84 14.98
CA LEU A 175 8.72 15.47 13.96
C LEU A 175 10.12 15.85 14.47
N ASN A 176 10.34 15.89 15.79
CA ASN A 176 11.69 16.08 16.35
C ASN A 176 12.65 14.93 16.02
N PHE A 177 12.13 13.81 15.50
CA PHE A 177 12.93 12.72 14.99
C PHE A 177 13.36 12.92 13.53
N LEU A 178 12.76 13.84 12.78
CA LEU A 178 13.19 14.15 11.42
C LEU A 178 14.53 14.90 11.41
N SER A 179 15.32 14.61 10.40
CA SER A 179 16.62 15.25 10.14
C SER A 179 16.62 15.88 8.75
N LYS A 180 17.44 16.92 8.56
CA LYS A 180 17.58 17.57 7.25
C LYS A 180 18.12 16.59 6.21
N GLY A 181 17.50 16.60 5.02
CA GLY A 181 17.91 15.77 3.89
C GLY A 181 17.15 14.44 3.79
N GLN A 182 16.31 14.13 4.76
CA GLN A 182 15.38 13.00 4.66
C GLN A 182 14.23 13.32 3.71
N SER A 183 13.67 12.29 3.08
CA SER A 183 12.43 12.39 2.34
C SER A 183 11.26 11.92 3.19
N VAL A 184 10.13 12.62 3.10
CA VAL A 184 8.87 12.21 3.75
C VAL A 184 7.80 12.04 2.69
N ILE A 185 7.14 10.90 2.70
CA ILE A 185 6.01 10.59 1.82
C ILE A 185 4.79 10.32 2.68
N ASP A 186 3.67 10.92 2.30
CA ASP A 186 2.36 10.61 2.87
C ASP A 186 1.52 9.88 1.82
N LEU A 187 0.90 8.77 2.17
CA LEU A 187 0.00 8.05 1.28
C LEU A 187 -1.40 8.65 1.23
N ILE A 188 -1.65 9.65 2.05
CA ILE A 188 -2.90 10.40 2.04
C ILE A 188 -2.87 11.39 0.87
N TYR A 189 -3.89 11.36 0.03
CA TYR A 189 -4.04 12.25 -1.12
C TYR A 189 -5.21 13.24 -0.97
N GLU A 190 -6.00 13.10 0.07
CA GLU A 190 -7.05 14.05 0.46
C GLU A 190 -7.05 14.21 1.99
N PRO A 191 -6.61 15.39 2.48
CA PRO A 191 -6.23 16.60 1.75
C PRO A 191 -4.94 16.42 0.91
N GLU A 192 -4.77 17.24 -0.13
CA GLU A 192 -3.58 17.21 -1.01
C GLU A 192 -2.27 17.48 -0.24
N LYS A 193 -2.32 18.29 0.80
CA LYS A 193 -1.22 18.57 1.70
C LYS A 193 -1.66 18.35 3.15
N THR A 194 -1.15 17.30 3.75
CA THR A 194 -1.43 16.96 5.15
C THR A 194 -0.65 17.84 6.12
N ALA A 195 -1.05 17.84 7.40
CA ALA A 195 -0.29 18.49 8.45
C ALA A 195 1.16 17.98 8.52
N LEU A 196 1.35 16.65 8.36
CA LEU A 196 2.69 16.04 8.30
C LEU A 196 3.56 16.69 7.23
N LEU A 197 3.09 16.77 5.98
CA LEU A 197 3.85 17.34 4.88
C LEU A 197 4.09 18.87 5.06
N THR A 198 3.12 19.55 5.67
CA THR A 198 3.23 20.99 5.93
C THR A 198 4.33 21.31 6.93
N GLU A 199 4.46 20.51 7.99
CA GLU A 199 5.40 20.74 9.07
C GLU A 199 6.78 20.11 8.82
N ALA A 200 6.88 19.14 7.89
CA ALA A 200 8.14 18.51 7.49
C ALA A 200 8.97 19.34 6.48
N GLU A 201 8.39 20.34 5.83
CA GLU A 201 9.08 21.29 4.93
C GLU A 201 9.94 22.28 5.72
#